data_40a594947e29704b772bf315fd91c365
#
_entry.id   40a594947e29704b772bf315fd91c365
#
_cell.length_a   1.000
_cell.length_b   1.000
_cell.length_c   1.000
_cell.angle_alpha   90.00
_cell.angle_beta   90.00
_cell.angle_gamma   90.00
#
_symmetry.space_group_name_H-M   'P 1'
#
loop_
_entity.id
_entity.type
_entity.pdbx_description
1 polymer ?
#
loop_
_entity_poly.entity_id
_entity_poly.type
_entity_poly.pdbx_seq_one_letter_code
_entity_poly.pdbx_strand_id
1 'polypeptide(L)' 'MDSTKLVTLGTQTVADPSEWYEVVDFLNRTCKERGLVFGLTKGQEEGTFNITVYEERDC' A
#
# COMPACT_ATOMS: atom_id res chain seq x y z
N MET A 1 -14.46 13.11 16.07
CA MET A 1 -13.28 13.24 15.25
C MET A 1 -12.54 11.92 15.17
N ASP A 2 -12.17 11.58 14.02
CA ASP A 2 -11.55 10.28 13.84
C ASP A 2 -10.12 10.27 14.29
N SER A 3 -9.79 9.22 14.98
CA SER A 3 -8.42 9.01 15.42
C SER A 3 -7.80 7.84 14.68
N THR A 4 -8.18 7.68 13.44
CA THR A 4 -7.68 6.57 12.65
C THR A 4 -6.20 6.73 12.40
N LYS A 5 -5.47 5.68 12.64
CA LYS A 5 -4.04 5.63 12.37
C LYS A 5 -3.76 4.58 11.32
N LEU A 6 -2.72 4.82 10.55
CA LEU A 6 -2.23 3.82 9.61
C LEU A 6 -0.99 3.18 10.21
N VAL A 7 -1.05 1.88 10.40
CA VAL A 7 0.07 1.13 10.95
C VAL A 7 0.69 0.34 9.82
N THR A 8 1.98 0.51 9.59
CA THR A 8 2.67 -0.20 8.51
C THR A 8 2.82 -1.66 8.89
N LEU A 9 2.28 -2.54 8.06
CA LEU A 9 2.40 -3.97 8.28
C LEU A 9 3.59 -4.57 7.56
N GLY A 10 3.92 -4.04 6.39
CA GLY A 10 5.04 -4.57 5.63
C GLY A 10 5.28 -3.78 4.37
N THR A 11 6.47 -3.96 3.82
CA THR A 11 6.86 -3.28 2.59
C THR A 11 7.61 -4.27 1.72
N GLN A 12 7.33 -4.23 0.42
CA GLN A 12 7.98 -5.09 -0.55
C GLN A 12 8.46 -4.24 -1.71
N THR A 13 9.70 -4.43 -2.11
CA THR A 13 10.25 -3.74 -3.27
C THR A 13 9.99 -4.57 -4.52
N VAL A 14 9.50 -3.93 -5.56
CA VAL A 14 9.23 -4.59 -6.84
C VAL A 14 9.89 -3.82 -7.95
N ALA A 15 10.21 -4.52 -9.03
CA ALA A 15 10.83 -3.92 -10.21
C ALA A 15 9.79 -3.78 -11.31
N ASP A 16 10.00 -2.79 -12.17
CA ASP A 16 9.19 -2.58 -13.36
C ASP A 16 7.69 -2.60 -13.06
N PRO A 17 7.21 -1.54 -12.45
CA PRO A 17 5.88 -1.53 -11.86
C PRO A 17 4.76 -1.18 -12.83
N SER A 18 4.95 -1.37 -14.12
CA SER A 18 4.00 -0.85 -15.09
C SER A 18 2.58 -1.36 -14.84
N GLU A 19 2.42 -2.54 -14.27
CA GLU A 19 1.09 -3.07 -13.98
C GLU A 19 0.74 -3.01 -12.51
N TRP A 20 1.66 -2.55 -11.68
CA TRP A 20 1.43 -2.57 -10.24
C TRP A 20 0.39 -1.57 -9.80
N TYR A 21 0.20 -0.49 -10.57
CA TYR A 21 -0.86 0.45 -10.24
C TYR A 21 -2.22 -0.22 -10.27
N GLU A 22 -2.44 -1.09 -11.25
CA GLU A 22 -3.72 -1.80 -11.31
C GLU A 22 -3.85 -2.79 -10.18
N VAL A 23 -2.75 -3.44 -9.82
CA VAL A 23 -2.78 -4.39 -8.72
C VAL A 23 -3.07 -3.69 -7.41
N VAL A 24 -2.38 -2.57 -7.16
CA VAL A 24 -2.60 -1.82 -5.93
C VAL A 24 -4.03 -1.28 -5.87
N ASP A 25 -4.54 -0.78 -6.99
CA ASP A 25 -5.91 -0.29 -7.02
C ASP A 25 -6.90 -1.42 -6.73
N PHE A 26 -6.67 -2.58 -7.32
CA PHE A 26 -7.52 -3.73 -7.06
C PHE A 26 -7.49 -4.12 -5.58
N LEU A 27 -6.30 -4.14 -5.00
CA LEU A 27 -6.19 -4.50 -3.59
C LEU A 27 -6.87 -3.48 -2.68
N ASN A 28 -6.73 -2.20 -3.01
CA ASN A 28 -7.37 -1.17 -2.20
C ASN A 28 -8.89 -1.29 -2.24
N ARG A 29 -9.43 -1.58 -3.42
CA ARG A 29 -10.88 -1.74 -3.53
C ARG A 29 -11.37 -2.99 -2.83
N THR A 30 -10.59 -4.07 -2.93
CA THR A 30 -11.01 -5.36 -2.38
C THR A 30 -10.87 -5.39 -0.87
N CYS A 31 -9.81 -4.77 -0.34
CA CYS A 31 -9.50 -4.89 1.08
C CYS A 31 -9.97 -3.69 1.88
N LYS A 32 -10.70 -2.78 1.26
CA LYS A 32 -11.11 -1.56 1.93
C LYS A 32 -11.92 -1.84 3.19
N GLU A 33 -12.82 -2.80 3.09
CA GLU A 33 -13.70 -3.11 4.22
C GLU A 33 -12.96 -3.81 5.33
N ARG A 34 -11.76 -4.27 5.05
CA ARG A 34 -10.96 -4.91 6.09
C ARG A 34 -9.97 -3.97 6.73
N GLY A 35 -10.05 -2.70 6.37
CA GLY A 35 -9.19 -1.70 6.98
C GLY A 35 -7.76 -1.76 6.49
N LEU A 36 -7.52 -2.29 5.30
CA LEU A 36 -6.19 -2.36 4.74
C LEU A 36 -6.04 -1.34 3.63
N VAL A 37 -4.89 -0.70 3.61
CA VAL A 37 -4.56 0.31 2.60
C VAL A 37 -3.23 -0.06 1.99
N PHE A 38 -3.15 0.02 0.69
CA PHE A 38 -1.92 -0.30 -0.04
C PHE A 38 -1.40 0.95 -0.72
N GLY A 39 -0.11 1.21 -0.55
CA GLY A 39 0.53 2.37 -1.15
C GLY A 39 1.65 1.95 -2.06
N LEU A 40 1.90 2.76 -3.09
CA LEU A 40 2.96 2.51 -4.04
C LEU A 40 3.83 3.76 -4.12
N THR A 41 5.10 3.62 -3.78
CA THR A 41 6.04 4.73 -3.81
C THR A 41 7.29 4.32 -4.57
N LYS A 42 8.09 5.30 -4.96
CA LYS A 42 9.33 5.01 -5.66
C LYS A 42 10.31 4.32 -4.74
N GLY A 43 11.00 3.31 -5.28
CA GLY A 43 12.05 2.65 -4.55
C GLY A 43 13.34 3.45 -4.59
N GLN A 44 14.35 2.93 -3.91
CA GLN A 44 15.64 3.62 -3.86
C GLN A 44 16.42 3.49 -5.15
N GLU A 45 16.26 2.37 -5.83
CA GLU A 45 16.97 2.15 -7.08
C GLU A 45 16.08 2.51 -8.24
N GLU A 46 16.70 2.99 -9.30
CA GLU A 46 15.97 3.36 -10.48
C GLU A 46 15.21 2.16 -11.02
N GLY A 47 13.95 2.37 -11.39
CA GLY A 47 13.15 1.29 -11.92
C GLY A 47 12.50 0.42 -10.87
N THR A 48 12.63 0.78 -9.59
CA THR A 48 11.99 0.00 -8.53
C THR A 48 10.94 0.83 -7.82
N PHE A 49 10.00 0.12 -7.20
CA PHE A 49 8.94 0.75 -6.40
C PHE A 49 8.75 -0.06 -5.13
N ASN A 50 8.23 0.60 -4.12
CA ASN A 50 7.90 -0.06 -2.87
C ASN A 50 6.40 -0.14 -2.74
N ILE A 51 5.90 -1.33 -2.41
CA ILE A 51 4.49 -1.52 -2.09
C ILE A 51 4.42 -1.70 -0.58
N THR A 52 3.63 -0.85 0.08
CA THR A 52 3.51 -0.88 1.52
C THR A 52 2.07 -1.18 1.89
N VAL A 53 1.90 -2.03 2.88
CA VAL A 53 0.58 -2.40 3.39
C VAL A 53 0.41 -1.74 4.74
N TYR A 54 -0.68 -1.01 4.89
CA TYR A 54 -1.03 -0.35 6.14
C TYR A 54 -2.34 -0.91 6.65
N GLU A 55 -2.48 -0.91 7.96
CA GLU A 55 -3.75 -1.26 8.59
C GLU A 55 -4.32 -0.02 9.26
N GLU A 56 -5.59 0.24 9.02
CA GLU A 56 -6.28 1.34 9.69
C GLU A 56 -6.69 0.86 11.07
N ARG A 57 -6.37 1.66 12.07
CA ARG A 57 -6.72 1.35 13.44
C ARG A 57 -7.29 2.58 14.10
N ASP A 58 -8.32 2.35 14.90
CA ASP A 58 -8.87 3.42 15.72
C ASP A 58 -8.03 3.58 16.98
N CYS A 59 -7.89 4.81 17.38
CA CYS A 59 -7.14 5.09 18.61
C CYS A 59 -8.03 5.10 19.80
#